data_314d189a950453cd10534975a73a77c5
#
_entry.id   314d189a950453cd10534975a73a77c5
#
_cell.length_a   1.000
_cell.length_b   1.000
_cell.length_c   1.000
_cell.angle_alpha   90.00
_cell.angle_beta   90.00
_cell.angle_gamma   90.00
#
_symmetry.space_group_name_H-M   'P 1'
#
loop_
_entity.id
_entity.type
_entity.pdbx_description
1 polymer ?
#
loop_
_entity_poly.entity_id
_entity_poly.type
_entity_poly.pdbx_seq_one_letter_code
_entity_poly.pdbx_strand_id
1 'polypeptide(L)'
;MLDLALTKKSLAVKLSVKATVSVLLVVMAVGLPQIAHAIGGAQAGSVWMPMYMPALLAGILLGWQWGLGVGILSPVVSFGFTTLALGSAMPAASRLPYMILEIGAYGLVSGLFSTRVQKNPILSFPVVLLAQVSGRAIYLIYNLIAGRSFASLWSGIQTGMVGLYLQAILVPAIAIVLCKVLKHEQKSE
;
A
#
# COMPACT_ATOMS: atom_id res chain seq x y z
N MET A 1 -7.62 13.60 0.55
CA MET A 1 -8.54 13.58 1.70
C MET A 1 -8.10 14.49 2.81
N LEU A 2 -6.96 14.23 3.40
CA LEU A 2 -6.40 15.11 4.43
C LEU A 2 -6.23 16.57 3.97
N ASP A 3 -5.97 16.83 2.70
CA ASP A 3 -5.90 18.20 2.18
C ASP A 3 -7.23 18.97 2.28
N LEU A 4 -8.36 18.28 2.12
CA LEU A 4 -9.68 18.90 2.31
C LEU A 4 -9.95 19.16 3.80
N ALA A 5 -9.68 18.19 4.66
CA ALA A 5 -9.83 18.34 6.11
C ALA A 5 -8.93 19.42 6.71
N LEU A 6 -7.76 19.66 6.11
CA LEU A 6 -6.78 20.64 6.59
C LEU A 6 -6.80 21.97 5.81
N THR A 7 -7.86 22.27 5.05
CA THR A 7 -7.90 23.43 4.13
C THR A 7 -7.60 24.74 4.85
N LYS A 8 -8.08 24.92 6.08
CA LYS A 8 -7.86 26.10 6.92
C LYS A 8 -6.54 26.11 7.73
N LYS A 9 -5.76 25.01 7.72
CA LYS A 9 -4.51 24.90 8.49
C LYS A 9 -3.30 25.37 7.71
N SER A 10 -2.24 25.81 8.42
CA SER A 10 -0.98 26.20 7.80
C SER A 10 -0.32 25.06 7.02
N LEU A 11 0.54 25.39 6.04
CA LEU A 11 1.26 24.40 5.24
C LEU A 11 2.10 23.45 6.10
N ALA A 12 2.75 23.99 7.14
CA ALA A 12 3.55 23.21 8.08
C ALA A 12 2.72 22.15 8.82
N VAL A 13 1.51 22.51 9.29
CA VAL A 13 0.59 21.57 9.94
C VAL A 13 0.12 20.48 8.97
N LYS A 14 -0.22 20.85 7.73
CA LYS A 14 -0.61 19.86 6.70
C LYS A 14 0.49 18.85 6.44
N LEU A 15 1.73 19.34 6.31
CA LEU A 15 2.90 18.49 6.06
C LEU A 15 3.17 17.55 7.25
N SER A 16 3.12 18.10 8.48
CA SER A 16 3.33 17.32 9.71
C SER A 16 2.30 16.19 9.86
N VAL A 17 1.01 16.48 9.64
CA VAL A 17 -0.05 15.46 9.71
C VAL A 17 0.14 14.38 8.64
N LYS A 18 0.46 14.76 7.40
CA LYS A 18 0.74 13.78 6.34
C LYS A 18 1.95 12.92 6.65
N ALA A 19 3.02 13.51 7.18
CA ALA A 19 4.21 12.77 7.59
C ALA A 19 3.89 11.77 8.71
N THR A 20 3.18 12.20 9.75
CA THR A 20 2.76 11.32 10.86
C THR A 20 1.91 10.15 10.36
N VAL A 21 0.91 10.42 9.52
CA VAL A 21 0.05 9.35 8.95
C VAL A 21 0.88 8.40 8.07
N SER A 22 1.84 8.93 7.29
CA SER A 22 2.73 8.10 6.48
C SER A 22 3.61 7.19 7.32
N VAL A 23 4.17 7.70 8.43
CA VAL A 23 4.94 6.88 9.37
C VAL A 23 4.08 5.77 9.97
N LEU A 24 2.87 6.08 10.42
CA LEU A 24 1.93 5.07 10.93
C LEU A 24 1.62 3.99 9.89
N LEU A 25 1.41 4.39 8.64
CA LEU A 25 1.15 3.44 7.54
C LEU A 25 2.37 2.57 7.22
N VAL A 26 3.60 3.10 7.31
CA VAL A 26 4.83 2.29 7.18
C VAL A 26 4.94 1.30 8.35
N VAL A 27 4.68 1.73 9.59
CA VAL A 27 4.67 0.84 10.77
C VAL A 27 3.65 -0.29 10.58
N MET A 28 2.43 0.04 10.11
CA MET A 28 1.42 -0.98 9.76
C MET A 28 1.91 -1.92 8.66
N ALA A 29 2.56 -1.40 7.62
CA ALA A 29 3.08 -2.22 6.51
C ALA A 29 4.18 -3.20 6.96
N VAL A 30 4.94 -2.86 7.99
CA VAL A 30 5.92 -3.75 8.61
C VAL A 30 5.27 -4.74 9.58
N GLY A 31 4.32 -4.30 10.39
CA GLY A 31 3.68 -5.11 11.43
C GLY A 31 2.69 -6.13 10.88
N LEU A 32 1.86 -5.77 9.89
CA LEU A 32 0.83 -6.66 9.33
C LEU A 32 1.39 -7.97 8.78
N PRO A 33 2.52 -8.01 8.03
CA PRO A 33 3.13 -9.27 7.61
C PRO A 33 3.58 -10.15 8.78
N GLN A 34 4.07 -9.55 9.88
CA GLN A 34 4.50 -10.31 11.06
C GLN A 34 3.29 -10.99 11.72
N ILE A 35 2.17 -10.28 11.84
CA ILE A 35 0.91 -10.84 12.34
C ILE A 35 0.42 -11.96 11.40
N ALA A 36 0.46 -11.74 10.08
CA ALA A 36 0.08 -12.74 9.11
C ALA A 36 0.92 -14.02 9.23
N HIS A 37 2.25 -13.89 9.39
CA HIS A 37 3.16 -15.02 9.60
C HIS A 37 2.90 -15.74 10.93
N ALA A 38 2.60 -15.02 12.00
CA ALA A 38 2.29 -15.60 13.30
C ALA A 38 1.00 -16.45 13.29
N ILE A 39 0.00 -16.04 12.51
CA ILE A 39 -1.30 -16.72 12.44
C ILE A 39 -1.30 -17.83 11.36
N GLY A 40 -0.76 -17.55 10.18
CA GLY A 40 -0.87 -18.40 8.99
C GLY A 40 0.45 -19.04 8.53
N GLY A 41 1.52 -18.94 9.32
CA GLY A 41 2.82 -19.51 8.99
C GLY A 41 3.59 -18.77 7.91
N ALA A 42 4.72 -19.33 7.48
CA ALA A 42 5.70 -18.66 6.61
C ALA A 42 5.16 -18.21 5.25
N GLN A 43 4.10 -18.82 4.73
CA GLN A 43 3.52 -18.47 3.43
C GLN A 43 2.43 -17.41 3.49
N ALA A 44 1.88 -17.12 4.68
CA ALA A 44 0.74 -16.22 4.83
C ALA A 44 1.02 -14.80 4.30
N GLY A 45 2.25 -14.30 4.44
CA GLY A 45 2.65 -13.02 3.89
C GLY A 45 2.55 -12.95 2.36
N SER A 46 2.85 -14.06 1.66
CA SER A 46 2.74 -14.15 0.20
C SER A 46 1.30 -14.33 -0.28
N VAL A 47 0.46 -14.99 0.50
CA VAL A 47 -0.96 -15.25 0.19
C VAL A 47 -1.80 -13.99 0.44
N TRP A 48 -1.66 -13.38 1.60
CA TRP A 48 -2.50 -12.25 2.02
C TRP A 48 -1.95 -10.89 1.59
N MET A 49 -0.66 -10.82 1.31
CA MET A 49 0.03 -9.62 0.83
C MET A 49 -0.30 -8.34 1.65
N PRO A 50 -0.25 -8.40 2.99
CA PRO A 50 -0.79 -7.35 3.84
C PRO A 50 -0.01 -6.02 3.75
N MET A 51 1.27 -6.06 3.36
CA MET A 51 2.13 -4.88 3.19
C MET A 51 1.64 -3.90 2.12
N TYR A 52 0.85 -4.37 1.15
CA TYR A 52 0.36 -3.56 0.02
C TYR A 52 -0.79 -2.63 0.42
N MET A 53 -1.61 -3.02 1.42
CA MET A 53 -2.78 -2.25 1.86
C MET A 53 -2.41 -0.84 2.37
N PRO A 54 -1.40 -0.66 3.24
CA PRO A 54 -1.00 0.67 3.69
C PRO A 54 -0.52 1.59 2.56
N ALA A 55 0.17 1.05 1.54
CA ALA A 55 0.60 1.84 0.39
C ALA A 55 -0.58 2.33 -0.46
N LEU A 56 -1.58 1.48 -0.71
CA LEU A 56 -2.82 1.85 -1.38
C LEU A 56 -3.57 2.94 -0.59
N LEU A 57 -3.70 2.77 0.72
CA LEU A 57 -4.35 3.74 1.60
C LEU A 57 -3.58 5.06 1.63
N ALA A 58 -2.25 5.02 1.72
CA ALA A 58 -1.42 6.22 1.66
C ALA A 58 -1.66 7.00 0.37
N GLY A 59 -1.68 6.31 -0.78
CA GLY A 59 -1.99 6.93 -2.07
C GLY A 59 -3.35 7.60 -2.06
N ILE A 60 -4.42 6.88 -1.71
CA ILE A 60 -5.79 7.40 -1.71
C ILE A 60 -5.95 8.58 -0.73
N LEU A 61 -5.38 8.51 0.46
CA LEU A 61 -5.59 9.48 1.54
C LEU A 61 -4.70 10.71 1.40
N LEU A 62 -3.42 10.52 1.07
CA LEU A 62 -2.38 11.54 1.15
C LEU A 62 -1.94 12.07 -0.22
N GLY A 63 -2.24 11.33 -1.30
CA GLY A 63 -1.84 11.63 -2.66
C GLY A 63 -0.60 10.86 -3.12
N TRP A 64 -0.25 11.02 -4.40
CA TRP A 64 0.72 10.16 -5.09
C TRP A 64 2.15 10.21 -4.51
N GLN A 65 2.62 11.38 -4.08
CA GLN A 65 3.97 11.53 -3.52
C GLN A 65 4.14 10.72 -2.23
N TRP A 66 3.16 10.81 -1.33
CA TRP A 66 3.15 10.08 -0.07
C TRP A 66 2.88 8.59 -0.28
N GLY A 67 1.97 8.26 -1.19
CA GLY A 67 1.70 6.87 -1.57
C GLY A 67 2.93 6.17 -2.12
N LEU A 68 3.64 6.83 -3.06
CA LEU A 68 4.90 6.34 -3.59
C LEU A 68 5.95 6.19 -2.47
N GLY A 69 6.09 7.21 -1.61
CA GLY A 69 7.02 7.19 -0.49
C GLY A 69 6.76 6.04 0.48
N VAL A 70 5.52 5.85 0.92
CA VAL A 70 5.13 4.73 1.78
C VAL A 70 5.36 3.40 1.07
N GLY A 71 5.03 3.30 -0.22
CA GLY A 71 5.23 2.08 -1.01
C GLY A 71 6.69 1.67 -1.13
N ILE A 72 7.62 2.62 -1.30
CA ILE A 72 9.06 2.36 -1.37
C ILE A 72 9.63 2.04 0.02
N LEU A 73 9.25 2.84 1.03
CA LEU A 73 9.81 2.71 2.37
C LEU A 73 9.36 1.43 3.08
N SER A 74 8.14 0.97 2.84
CA SER A 74 7.59 -0.20 3.53
C SER A 74 8.46 -1.47 3.38
N PRO A 75 8.83 -1.93 2.18
CA PRO A 75 9.67 -3.11 2.04
C PRO A 75 11.11 -2.87 2.53
N VAL A 76 11.64 -1.64 2.39
CA VAL A 76 13.00 -1.30 2.86
C VAL A 76 13.08 -1.33 4.38
N VAL A 77 12.12 -0.69 5.06
CA VAL A 77 12.05 -0.66 6.53
C VAL A 77 11.77 -2.07 7.07
N SER A 78 10.87 -2.82 6.43
CA SER A 78 10.59 -4.21 6.80
C SER A 78 11.84 -5.08 6.70
N PHE A 79 12.57 -5.00 5.60
CA PHE A 79 13.84 -5.71 5.41
C PHE A 79 14.86 -5.36 6.48
N GLY A 80 15.10 -4.07 6.74
CA GLY A 80 16.03 -3.62 7.76
C GLY A 80 15.63 -4.08 9.15
N PHE A 81 14.38 -3.87 9.54
CA PHE A 81 13.86 -4.25 10.85
C PHE A 81 13.94 -5.77 11.08
N THR A 82 13.48 -6.58 10.13
CA THR A 82 13.47 -8.04 10.30
C THR A 82 14.88 -8.64 10.28
N THR A 83 15.79 -8.08 9.50
CA THR A 83 17.19 -8.50 9.51
C THR A 83 17.87 -8.19 10.84
N LEU A 84 17.68 -6.99 11.38
CA LEU A 84 18.36 -6.55 12.59
C LEU A 84 17.70 -7.10 13.87
N ALA A 85 16.37 -7.11 13.93
CA ALA A 85 15.63 -7.46 15.15
C ALA A 85 15.26 -8.95 15.21
N LEU A 86 14.98 -9.61 14.08
CA LEU A 86 14.49 -10.98 14.01
C LEU A 86 15.53 -11.96 13.43
N GLY A 87 16.67 -11.49 12.99
CA GLY A 87 17.73 -12.33 12.40
C GLY A 87 17.34 -13.01 11.08
N SER A 88 16.20 -12.64 10.48
CA SER A 88 15.72 -13.21 9.21
C SER A 88 15.16 -12.11 8.32
N ALA A 89 15.77 -11.94 7.12
CA ALA A 89 15.37 -10.90 6.18
C ALA A 89 13.98 -11.17 5.59
N MET A 90 13.01 -10.29 5.87
CA MET A 90 11.67 -10.31 5.28
C MET A 90 11.29 -8.91 4.75
N PRO A 91 11.13 -8.72 3.45
CA PRO A 91 11.26 -9.72 2.37
C PRO A 91 12.70 -10.20 2.17
N ALA A 92 12.88 -11.37 1.56
CA ALA A 92 14.23 -11.83 1.19
C ALA A 92 14.92 -10.81 0.29
N ALA A 93 16.23 -10.64 0.42
CA ALA A 93 17.02 -9.63 -0.33
C ALA A 93 16.80 -9.71 -1.86
N SER A 94 16.65 -10.92 -2.40
CA SER A 94 16.36 -11.15 -3.84
C SER A 94 14.97 -10.66 -4.28
N ARG A 95 14.05 -10.45 -3.34
CA ARG A 95 12.68 -9.95 -3.60
C ARG A 95 12.58 -8.44 -3.44
N LEU A 96 13.47 -7.84 -2.70
CA LEU A 96 13.41 -6.43 -2.33
C LEU A 96 13.30 -5.48 -3.53
N PRO A 97 14.10 -5.60 -4.61
CA PRO A 97 14.06 -4.64 -5.72
C PRO A 97 12.70 -4.59 -6.42
N TYR A 98 12.13 -5.75 -6.78
CA TYR A 98 10.84 -5.75 -7.45
C TYR A 98 9.68 -5.37 -6.51
N MET A 99 9.78 -5.68 -5.21
CA MET A 99 8.78 -5.27 -4.23
C MET A 99 8.74 -3.75 -4.04
N ILE A 100 9.90 -3.09 -4.02
CA ILE A 100 9.98 -1.62 -3.98
C ILE A 100 9.23 -1.01 -5.16
N LEU A 101 9.51 -1.50 -6.37
CA LEU A 101 8.87 -1.00 -7.59
C LEU A 101 7.36 -1.31 -7.62
N GLU A 102 6.99 -2.52 -7.26
CA GLU A 102 5.61 -2.98 -7.27
C GLU A 102 4.76 -2.23 -6.25
N ILE A 103 5.18 -2.20 -4.97
CA ILE A 103 4.42 -1.52 -3.90
C ILE A 103 4.45 0.00 -4.10
N GLY A 104 5.57 0.54 -4.60
CA GLY A 104 5.66 1.93 -5.02
C GLY A 104 4.62 2.29 -6.09
N ALA A 105 4.43 1.43 -7.09
CA ALA A 105 3.40 1.62 -8.11
C ALA A 105 1.98 1.56 -7.55
N TYR A 106 1.70 0.68 -6.59
CA TYR A 106 0.40 0.66 -5.90
C TYR A 106 0.09 2.01 -5.25
N GLY A 107 1.05 2.56 -4.49
CA GLY A 107 0.90 3.85 -3.84
C GLY A 107 0.82 5.02 -4.83
N LEU A 108 1.65 4.99 -5.88
CA LEU A 108 1.65 6.01 -6.93
C LEU A 108 0.32 6.05 -7.66
N VAL A 109 -0.11 4.93 -8.24
CA VAL A 109 -1.32 4.86 -9.07
C VAL A 109 -2.56 5.18 -8.25
N SER A 110 -2.71 4.61 -7.05
CA SER A 110 -3.83 4.95 -6.17
C SER A 110 -3.84 6.44 -5.81
N GLY A 111 -2.67 7.02 -5.62
CA GLY A 111 -2.50 8.43 -5.26
C GLY A 111 -2.77 9.43 -6.39
N LEU A 112 -2.54 9.06 -7.66
CA LEU A 112 -2.88 9.88 -8.82
C LEU A 112 -4.39 10.18 -8.91
N PHE A 113 -5.20 9.26 -8.41
CA PHE A 113 -6.66 9.41 -8.39
C PHE A 113 -7.21 9.90 -7.04
N SER A 114 -6.36 10.24 -6.08
CA SER A 114 -6.73 10.68 -4.74
C SER A 114 -7.81 11.77 -4.74
N THR A 115 -7.66 12.82 -5.53
CA THR A 115 -8.62 13.92 -5.62
C THR A 115 -9.99 13.49 -6.17
N ARG A 116 -10.01 12.54 -7.12
CA ARG A 116 -11.25 11.99 -7.68
C ARG A 116 -11.97 11.12 -6.66
N VAL A 117 -11.24 10.29 -5.93
CA VAL A 117 -11.78 9.45 -4.85
C VAL A 117 -12.32 10.30 -3.71
N GLN A 118 -11.69 11.43 -3.39
CA GLN A 118 -12.21 12.39 -2.39
C GLN A 118 -13.57 12.96 -2.77
N LYS A 119 -13.79 13.27 -4.04
CA LYS A 119 -15.08 13.76 -4.56
C LYS A 119 -16.12 12.65 -4.56
N ASN A 120 -15.77 11.50 -5.08
CA ASN A 120 -16.63 10.31 -5.17
C ASN A 120 -15.91 9.07 -4.60
N PRO A 121 -16.14 8.70 -3.33
CA PRO A 121 -15.45 7.60 -2.67
C PRO A 121 -15.64 6.23 -3.31
N ILE A 122 -16.71 6.01 -4.07
CA ILE A 122 -16.98 4.76 -4.79
C ILE A 122 -15.89 4.50 -5.85
N LEU A 123 -15.27 5.55 -6.38
CA LEU A 123 -14.15 5.41 -7.33
C LEU A 123 -12.91 4.73 -6.72
N SER A 124 -12.86 4.55 -5.39
CA SER A 124 -11.79 3.77 -4.77
C SER A 124 -11.73 2.32 -5.27
N PHE A 125 -12.87 1.69 -5.63
CA PHE A 125 -12.89 0.33 -6.19
C PHE A 125 -12.10 0.22 -7.50
N PRO A 126 -12.47 0.92 -8.59
CA PRO A 126 -11.71 0.83 -9.82
C PRO A 126 -10.28 1.35 -9.70
N VAL A 127 -10.01 2.31 -8.81
CA VAL A 127 -8.66 2.83 -8.58
C VAL A 127 -7.77 1.78 -7.93
N VAL A 128 -8.26 1.02 -6.95
CA VAL A 128 -7.51 -0.09 -6.35
C VAL A 128 -7.22 -1.17 -7.38
N LEU A 129 -8.20 -1.56 -8.19
CA LEU A 129 -8.00 -2.55 -9.25
C LEU A 129 -6.95 -2.08 -10.27
N LEU A 130 -6.99 -0.80 -10.68
CA LEU A 130 -6.00 -0.23 -11.59
C LEU A 130 -4.59 -0.25 -10.97
N ALA A 131 -4.48 0.10 -9.70
CA ALA A 131 -3.21 0.06 -8.98
C ALA A 131 -2.67 -1.38 -8.90
N GLN A 132 -3.53 -2.36 -8.62
CA GLN A 132 -3.17 -3.78 -8.58
C GLN A 132 -2.66 -4.28 -9.94
N VAL A 133 -3.38 -3.98 -11.02
CA VAL A 133 -2.97 -4.35 -12.38
C VAL A 133 -1.62 -3.72 -12.73
N SER A 134 -1.44 -2.43 -12.44
CA SER A 134 -0.18 -1.72 -12.70
C SER A 134 1.00 -2.32 -11.94
N GLY A 135 0.83 -2.62 -10.66
CA GLY A 135 1.90 -3.23 -9.87
C GLY A 135 2.19 -4.66 -10.30
N ARG A 136 1.18 -5.47 -10.62
CA ARG A 136 1.40 -6.82 -11.17
C ARG A 136 2.09 -6.80 -12.52
N ALA A 137 1.81 -5.82 -13.37
CA ALA A 137 2.54 -5.63 -14.61
C ALA A 137 4.03 -5.35 -14.35
N ILE A 138 4.35 -4.47 -13.40
CA ILE A 138 5.75 -4.19 -13.00
C ILE A 138 6.41 -5.44 -12.43
N TYR A 139 5.73 -6.20 -11.56
CA TYR A 139 6.23 -7.48 -11.06
C TYR A 139 6.60 -8.44 -12.19
N LEU A 140 5.72 -8.62 -13.17
CA LEU A 140 5.96 -9.49 -14.32
C LEU A 140 7.14 -9.00 -15.16
N ILE A 141 7.14 -7.72 -15.56
CA ILE A 141 8.17 -7.14 -16.42
C ILE A 141 9.55 -7.26 -15.75
N TYR A 142 9.66 -6.85 -14.49
CA TYR A 142 10.91 -6.90 -13.77
C TYR A 142 11.48 -8.34 -13.69
N ASN A 143 10.66 -9.29 -13.30
CA ASN A 143 11.10 -10.67 -13.09
C ASN A 143 11.36 -11.41 -14.42
N LEU A 144 10.67 -11.07 -15.50
CA LEU A 144 10.98 -11.58 -16.84
C LEU A 144 12.34 -11.07 -17.32
N ILE A 145 12.63 -9.78 -17.12
CA ILE A 145 13.97 -9.20 -17.43
C ILE A 145 15.05 -9.87 -16.58
N ALA A 146 14.75 -10.22 -15.33
CA ALA A 146 15.65 -10.96 -14.45
C ALA A 146 15.79 -12.45 -14.78
N GLY A 147 15.23 -12.91 -15.90
CA GLY A 147 15.38 -14.29 -16.40
C GLY A 147 14.51 -15.33 -15.70
N ARG A 148 13.47 -14.94 -14.95
CA ARG A 148 12.54 -15.89 -14.32
C ARG A 148 11.54 -16.42 -15.32
N SER A 149 11.19 -17.72 -15.23
CA SER A 149 10.22 -18.34 -16.12
C SER A 149 8.80 -17.79 -15.89
N PHE A 150 8.06 -17.56 -16.97
CA PHE A 150 6.66 -17.09 -16.90
C PHE A 150 5.78 -17.99 -16.03
N ALA A 151 5.97 -19.33 -16.10
CA ALA A 151 5.21 -20.29 -15.30
C ALA A 151 5.39 -20.06 -13.79
N SER A 152 6.62 -19.80 -13.33
CA SER A 152 6.88 -19.51 -11.91
C SER A 152 6.28 -18.18 -11.46
N LEU A 153 6.28 -17.18 -12.34
CA LEU A 153 5.69 -15.86 -12.06
C LEU A 153 4.18 -15.94 -11.99
N TRP A 154 3.56 -16.69 -12.90
CA TRP A 154 2.12 -16.92 -12.89
C TRP A 154 1.66 -17.64 -11.62
N SER A 155 2.39 -18.69 -11.20
CA SER A 155 2.14 -19.36 -9.91
C SER A 155 2.24 -18.38 -8.72
N GLY A 156 3.23 -17.46 -8.74
CA GLY A 156 3.36 -16.42 -7.71
C GLY A 156 2.17 -15.45 -7.69
N ILE A 157 1.63 -15.08 -8.85
CA ILE A 157 0.41 -14.25 -8.94
C ILE A 157 -0.78 -15.02 -8.38
N GLN A 158 -0.97 -16.28 -8.78
CA GLN A 158 -2.07 -17.12 -8.28
C GLN A 158 -2.03 -17.24 -6.75
N THR A 159 -0.85 -17.46 -6.17
CA THR A 159 -0.68 -17.52 -4.71
C THR A 159 -1.17 -16.24 -4.02
N GLY A 160 -0.91 -15.06 -4.61
CA GLY A 160 -1.31 -13.77 -4.06
C GLY A 160 -2.75 -13.34 -4.37
N MET A 161 -3.53 -14.13 -5.13
CA MET A 161 -4.89 -13.75 -5.52
C MET A 161 -5.81 -13.47 -4.33
N VAL A 162 -5.69 -14.25 -3.26
CA VAL A 162 -6.47 -14.04 -2.03
C VAL A 162 -6.21 -12.64 -1.46
N GLY A 163 -4.95 -12.24 -1.38
CA GLY A 163 -4.56 -10.91 -0.94
C GLY A 163 -5.09 -9.80 -1.85
N LEU A 164 -5.06 -9.99 -3.17
CA LEU A 164 -5.61 -9.04 -4.12
C LEU A 164 -7.12 -8.85 -3.94
N TYR A 165 -7.89 -9.93 -3.76
CA TYR A 165 -9.34 -9.83 -3.49
C TYR A 165 -9.63 -9.14 -2.16
N LEU A 166 -8.90 -9.50 -1.09
CA LEU A 166 -9.04 -8.83 0.20
C LEU A 166 -8.78 -7.33 0.09
N GLN A 167 -7.72 -6.92 -0.59
CA GLN A 167 -7.39 -5.51 -0.79
C GLN A 167 -8.44 -4.80 -1.64
N ALA A 168 -8.96 -5.44 -2.69
CA ALA A 168 -9.98 -4.86 -3.56
C ALA A 168 -11.30 -4.57 -2.83
N ILE A 169 -11.55 -5.23 -1.69
CA ILE A 169 -12.73 -5.01 -0.86
C ILE A 169 -12.40 -4.11 0.33
N LEU A 170 -11.37 -4.45 1.11
CA LEU A 170 -11.07 -3.77 2.37
C LEU A 170 -10.56 -2.33 2.17
N VAL A 171 -9.67 -2.11 1.19
CA VAL A 171 -9.10 -0.77 0.97
C VAL A 171 -10.17 0.24 0.54
N PRO A 172 -11.07 -0.06 -0.44
CA PRO A 172 -12.17 0.83 -0.75
C PRO A 172 -13.15 1.02 0.40
N ALA A 173 -13.47 -0.04 1.15
CA ALA A 173 -14.38 0.07 2.30
C ALA A 173 -13.81 1.04 3.36
N ILE A 174 -12.53 0.88 3.72
CA ILE A 174 -11.84 1.79 4.65
C ILE A 174 -11.81 3.22 4.08
N ALA A 175 -11.49 3.38 2.80
CA ALA A 175 -11.45 4.68 2.16
C ALA A 175 -12.81 5.39 2.19
N ILE A 176 -13.91 4.67 1.94
CA ILE A 176 -15.28 5.21 1.99
C ILE A 176 -15.64 5.65 3.40
N VAL A 177 -15.34 4.82 4.42
CA VAL A 177 -15.62 5.16 5.83
C VAL A 177 -14.85 6.41 6.23
N LEU A 178 -13.55 6.46 5.96
CA LEU A 178 -12.70 7.62 6.27
C LEU A 178 -13.17 8.88 5.53
N CYS A 179 -13.62 8.76 4.27
CA CYS A 179 -14.21 9.87 3.54
C CYS A 179 -15.45 10.43 4.21
N LYS A 180 -16.35 9.55 4.70
CA LYS A 180 -17.58 9.96 5.36
C LYS A 180 -17.30 10.66 6.68
N VAL A 181 -16.41 10.09 7.51
CA VAL A 181 -16.03 10.68 8.81
C VAL A 181 -15.41 12.06 8.61
N LEU A 182 -14.42 12.20 7.73
CA LEU A 182 -13.77 13.50 7.48
C LEU A 182 -14.71 14.57 6.90
N LYS A 183 -15.72 14.16 6.10
CA LYS A 183 -16.73 15.09 5.59
C LYS A 183 -17.74 15.50 6.68
N HIS A 184 -18.03 14.62 7.65
CA HIS A 184 -18.94 14.94 8.75
C HIS A 184 -18.32 15.97 9.69
N GLU A 185 -17.05 15.81 10.04
CA GLU A 185 -16.33 16.78 10.89
C GLU A 185 -16.27 18.18 10.28
N GLN A 186 -16.09 18.28 8.95
CA GLN A 186 -16.07 19.59 8.25
C GLN A 186 -17.42 20.31 8.26
N LYS A 187 -18.54 19.62 8.45
CA LYS A 187 -19.87 20.25 8.53
C LYS A 187 -20.23 20.71 9.94
N SER A 188 -19.53 20.20 10.96
CA SER A 188 -19.75 20.54 12.37
C SER A 188 -18.90 21.70 12.88
N GLU A 189 -17.89 22.15 12.08
CA GLU A 189 -17.09 23.38 12.29
C GLU A 189 -17.62 24.55 11.45
#